data_699ecc4a19290cd8656f194e951c8d3c
#
_entry.id   699ecc4a19290cd8656f194e951c8d3c
#
_cell.length_a   1.000
_cell.length_b   1.000
_cell.length_c   1.000
_cell.angle_alpha   90.00
_cell.angle_beta   90.00
_cell.angle_gamma   90.00
#
_symmetry.space_group_name_H-M   'P 1'
#
loop_
_entity.id
_entity.type
_entity.pdbx_description
1 polymer ?
#
loop_
_entity_poly.entity_id
_entity_poly.type
_entity_poly.pdbx_seq_one_letter_code
_entity_poly.pdbx_strand_id
1 'polypeptide(L)'
;MAFLLSDAGQVALWPTLKEYLKKGKALYFSHGFGITYKKQTGIVPPKDIDVILVAPKGAGRSVRKNFLAGSGINSSYAIYQDAKGKARERVLAMGIAIGSGFLFETTFEKEVHSDLTGERGVLLGAIEGIMEAQYDELRKRGHTPSEAFKETVEEFTQSLIRMVAEKGMDWMYANCYTTAQRGALDWKDKFRKAVAPVFKDLYQKVKSGKEAERVLKANAAKDYRKKLQKELDQMGNLEIWRAGKVVRSLRPENWRKSQPL
;
A
#
# COMPACT_ATOMS: atom_id res chain seq x y z
N MET A 1 9.15 21.55 7.71
CA MET A 1 8.10 20.99 8.58
C MET A 1 7.62 19.68 7.95
N ALA A 2 7.61 18.58 8.67
CA ALA A 2 7.12 17.29 8.18
C ALA A 2 5.62 17.13 8.56
N PHE A 3 4.76 16.89 7.56
CA PHE A 3 3.32 16.80 7.73
C PHE A 3 2.87 15.35 7.51
N LEU A 4 3.13 14.51 8.52
CA LEU A 4 3.02 13.06 8.46
C LEU A 4 1.78 12.49 9.19
N LEU A 5 0.76 13.30 9.36
CA LEU A 5 -0.53 12.85 9.88
C LEU A 5 -1.33 12.06 8.82
N SER A 6 -2.34 11.34 9.25
CA SER A 6 -3.35 10.79 8.33
C SER A 6 -4.00 11.93 7.53
N ASP A 7 -4.55 11.62 6.34
CA ASP A 7 -5.14 12.64 5.47
C ASP A 7 -6.24 13.45 6.17
N ALA A 8 -7.12 12.79 6.92
CA ALA A 8 -8.12 13.48 7.74
C ALA A 8 -7.49 14.32 8.87
N GLY A 9 -6.41 13.84 9.47
CA GLY A 9 -5.63 14.61 10.47
C GLY A 9 -4.96 15.83 9.85
N GLN A 10 -4.46 15.70 8.63
CA GLN A 10 -3.92 16.83 7.87
C GLN A 10 -5.00 17.89 7.61
N VAL A 11 -6.18 17.49 7.16
CA VAL A 11 -7.31 18.40 6.95
C VAL A 11 -7.69 19.12 8.25
N ALA A 12 -7.83 18.38 9.35
CA ALA A 12 -8.23 18.95 10.64
C ALA A 12 -7.19 19.95 11.20
N LEU A 13 -5.90 19.65 11.05
CA LEU A 13 -4.82 20.51 11.58
C LEU A 13 -4.44 21.65 10.66
N TRP A 14 -4.76 21.59 9.37
CA TRP A 14 -4.31 22.57 8.38
C TRP A 14 -4.60 24.03 8.74
N PRO A 15 -5.79 24.41 9.23
CA PRO A 15 -6.08 25.81 9.58
C PRO A 15 -5.10 26.41 10.59
N THR A 16 -4.65 25.62 11.56
CA THR A 16 -3.65 26.03 12.55
C THR A 16 -2.23 25.96 12.00
N LEU A 17 -1.89 24.87 11.30
CA LEU A 17 -0.53 24.61 10.82
C LEU A 17 -0.06 25.66 9.82
N LYS A 18 -0.93 26.11 8.91
CA LYS A 18 -0.58 27.08 7.87
C LYS A 18 -0.02 28.39 8.43
N GLU A 19 -0.42 28.79 9.64
CA GLU A 19 0.03 30.03 10.29
C GLU A 19 1.51 29.98 10.67
N TYR A 20 2.08 28.77 10.84
CA TYR A 20 3.49 28.56 11.16
C TYR A 20 4.37 28.39 9.91
N LEU A 21 3.78 28.35 8.72
CA LEU A 21 4.50 28.22 7.45
C LEU A 21 4.96 29.60 6.95
N LYS A 22 6.07 30.06 7.48
CA LYS A 22 6.66 31.37 7.12
C LYS A 22 7.64 31.20 5.94
N LYS A 23 7.87 32.32 5.22
CA LYS A 23 8.80 32.43 4.07
C LYS A 23 10.11 31.65 4.32
N GLY A 24 10.52 30.87 3.34
CA GLY A 24 11.77 30.11 3.35
C GLY A 24 11.70 28.76 4.04
N LYS A 25 10.56 28.39 4.65
CA LYS A 25 10.35 27.04 5.17
C LYS A 25 10.05 26.06 4.04
N ALA A 26 10.12 24.78 4.34
CA ALA A 26 9.65 23.70 3.47
C ALA A 26 8.56 22.90 4.18
N LEU A 27 7.50 22.57 3.44
CA LEU A 27 6.45 21.63 3.85
C LEU A 27 6.70 20.29 3.17
N TYR A 28 6.91 19.26 3.96
CA TYR A 28 7.24 17.91 3.52
C TYR A 28 6.07 16.95 3.72
N PHE A 29 5.78 16.18 2.69
CA PHE A 29 4.78 15.10 2.68
C PHE A 29 5.44 13.75 2.37
N SER A 30 4.89 12.66 2.89
CA SER A 30 5.22 11.28 2.50
C SER A 30 4.19 10.67 1.55
N HIS A 31 3.09 11.37 1.28
CA HIS A 31 2.01 11.00 0.35
C HIS A 31 1.37 12.27 -0.18
N GLY A 32 1.06 12.29 -1.46
CA GLY A 32 0.62 13.51 -2.14
C GLY A 32 -0.85 13.88 -1.98
N PHE A 33 -1.64 13.14 -1.19
CA PHE A 33 -3.10 13.26 -1.06
C PHE A 33 -3.56 14.68 -0.75
N GLY A 34 -3.01 15.30 0.31
CA GLY A 34 -3.42 16.61 0.78
C GLY A 34 -3.35 17.70 -0.30
N ILE A 35 -2.30 17.65 -1.11
CA ILE A 35 -2.04 18.66 -2.17
C ILE A 35 -2.82 18.33 -3.45
N THR A 36 -2.85 17.05 -3.85
CA THR A 36 -3.52 16.63 -5.08
C THR A 36 -5.03 16.89 -5.01
N TYR A 37 -5.64 16.57 -3.89
CA TYR A 37 -7.07 16.77 -3.68
C TYR A 37 -7.41 18.05 -2.89
N LYS A 38 -6.72 19.14 -3.21
CA LYS A 38 -6.89 20.45 -2.52
C LYS A 38 -8.33 20.97 -2.51
N LYS A 39 -9.17 20.57 -3.46
CA LYS A 39 -10.60 20.90 -3.48
C LYS A 39 -11.36 20.24 -2.33
N GLN A 40 -10.99 19.01 -1.97
CA GLN A 40 -11.59 18.23 -0.91
C GLN A 40 -10.95 18.51 0.44
N THR A 41 -9.62 18.72 0.46
CA THR A 41 -8.83 18.87 1.69
C THR A 41 -8.74 20.32 2.19
N GLY A 42 -8.88 21.32 1.31
CA GLY A 42 -8.62 22.72 1.63
C GLY A 42 -7.14 23.06 1.86
N ILE A 43 -6.22 22.11 1.62
CA ILE A 43 -4.78 22.32 1.86
C ILE A 43 -4.18 23.09 0.70
N VAL A 44 -3.96 24.39 0.91
CA VAL A 44 -3.33 25.30 -0.06
C VAL A 44 -2.14 25.98 0.61
N PRO A 45 -0.90 25.53 0.32
CA PRO A 45 0.30 26.09 0.92
C PRO A 45 0.54 27.57 0.51
N PRO A 46 1.17 28.38 1.40
CA PRO A 46 1.67 29.70 1.04
C PRO A 46 2.66 29.66 -0.13
N LYS A 47 2.66 30.69 -0.98
CA LYS A 47 3.50 30.73 -2.20
C LYS A 47 5.00 30.90 -1.95
N ASP A 48 5.39 31.30 -0.77
CA ASP A 48 6.76 31.65 -0.39
C ASP A 48 7.51 30.56 0.38
N ILE A 49 6.99 29.31 0.35
CA ILE A 49 7.61 28.13 0.92
C ILE A 49 7.83 27.05 -0.14
N ASP A 50 8.75 26.12 0.12
CA ASP A 50 8.87 24.91 -0.70
C ASP A 50 7.83 23.86 -0.27
N VAL A 51 7.30 23.13 -1.24
CA VAL A 51 6.41 21.98 -0.98
C VAL A 51 6.97 20.76 -1.68
N ILE A 52 7.39 19.79 -0.89
CA ILE A 52 8.16 18.62 -1.33
C ILE A 52 7.55 17.33 -0.82
N LEU A 53 7.82 16.26 -1.53
CA LEU A 53 7.35 14.91 -1.20
C LEU A 53 8.49 13.90 -1.35
N VAL A 54 8.62 12.99 -0.39
CA VAL A 54 9.32 11.72 -0.57
C VAL A 54 8.39 10.61 -0.09
N ALA A 55 8.01 9.72 -0.99
CA ALA A 55 7.09 8.62 -0.73
C ALA A 55 7.81 7.27 -0.88
N PRO A 56 8.23 6.64 0.23
CA PRO A 56 8.77 5.29 0.21
C PRO A 56 7.75 4.29 -0.30
N LYS A 57 8.16 3.40 -1.22
CA LYS A 57 7.29 2.38 -1.80
C LYS A 57 7.27 1.11 -0.93
N GLY A 58 6.71 1.26 0.27
CA GLY A 58 6.58 0.20 1.26
C GLY A 58 5.97 0.67 2.57
N ALA A 59 5.45 -0.28 3.35
CA ALA A 59 4.87 0.02 4.66
C ALA A 59 5.92 0.64 5.61
N GLY A 60 5.52 1.59 6.46
CA GLY A 60 6.41 2.32 7.35
C GLY A 60 7.28 1.42 8.25
N ARG A 61 6.74 0.28 8.70
CA ARG A 61 7.51 -0.73 9.44
C ARG A 61 8.65 -1.33 8.60
N SER A 62 8.41 -1.57 7.32
CA SER A 62 9.43 -2.09 6.39
C SER A 62 10.48 -1.02 6.10
N VAL A 63 10.10 0.24 5.94
CA VAL A 63 11.03 1.36 5.79
C VAL A 63 11.98 1.41 6.98
N ARG A 64 11.45 1.38 8.22
CA ARG A 64 12.27 1.41 9.43
C ARG A 64 13.17 0.18 9.58
N LYS A 65 12.65 -1.02 9.29
CA LYS A 65 13.43 -2.27 9.34
C LYS A 65 14.62 -2.22 8.38
N ASN A 66 14.38 -1.79 7.15
CA ASN A 66 15.43 -1.72 6.12
C ASN A 66 16.45 -0.61 6.44
N PHE A 67 16.01 0.53 6.97
CA PHE A 67 16.91 1.57 7.46
C PHE A 67 17.88 1.04 8.53
N LEU A 68 17.36 0.31 9.52
CA LEU A 68 18.19 -0.27 10.60
C LEU A 68 19.14 -1.38 10.09
N ALA A 69 18.78 -2.06 9.01
CA ALA A 69 19.59 -3.09 8.37
C ALA A 69 20.65 -2.52 7.40
N GLY A 70 20.75 -1.20 7.27
CA GLY A 70 21.67 -0.57 6.31
C GLY A 70 21.26 -0.75 4.85
N SER A 71 20.03 -1.20 4.59
CA SER A 71 19.40 -1.27 3.27
C SER A 71 18.28 -0.22 3.18
N GLY A 72 17.75 0.04 1.98
CA GLY A 72 16.71 1.05 1.79
C GLY A 72 15.53 0.54 0.98
N ILE A 73 14.39 1.23 1.10
CA ILE A 73 13.27 1.06 0.20
C ILE A 73 13.32 2.18 -0.84
N ASN A 74 13.11 1.84 -2.12
CA ASN A 74 13.02 2.82 -3.18
C ASN A 74 11.89 3.80 -2.91
N SER A 75 12.13 5.07 -3.14
CA SER A 75 11.17 6.13 -2.88
C SER A 75 10.98 7.01 -4.10
N SER A 76 9.75 7.42 -4.38
CA SER A 76 9.52 8.51 -5.30
C SER A 76 9.68 9.85 -4.60
N TYR A 77 10.16 10.87 -5.33
CA TYR A 77 10.17 12.25 -4.84
C TYR A 77 9.47 13.18 -5.82
N ALA A 78 8.90 14.24 -5.29
CA ALA A 78 8.24 15.26 -6.10
C ALA A 78 8.40 16.65 -5.48
N ILE A 79 8.40 17.66 -6.35
CA ILE A 79 8.38 19.08 -5.99
C ILE A 79 7.08 19.67 -6.51
N TYR A 80 6.21 20.10 -5.59
CA TYR A 80 4.98 20.81 -5.96
C TYR A 80 5.24 22.31 -6.11
N GLN A 81 6.11 22.87 -5.24
CA GLN A 81 6.44 24.27 -5.21
C GLN A 81 7.90 24.48 -4.80
N ASP A 82 8.61 25.28 -5.58
CA ASP A 82 9.98 25.72 -5.30
C ASP A 82 10.00 27.27 -5.19
N ALA A 83 10.05 27.76 -3.97
CA ALA A 83 9.98 29.20 -3.71
C ALA A 83 11.31 29.91 -3.88
N LYS A 84 12.44 29.21 -3.84
CA LYS A 84 13.79 29.80 -3.85
C LYS A 84 14.83 29.00 -4.65
N GLY A 85 14.44 28.09 -5.51
CA GLY A 85 15.35 27.23 -6.29
C GLY A 85 16.09 26.17 -5.47
N LYS A 86 15.62 25.86 -4.23
CA LYS A 86 16.29 24.90 -3.33
C LYS A 86 15.45 23.67 -2.99
N ALA A 87 14.26 23.57 -3.56
CA ALA A 87 13.37 22.44 -3.26
C ALA A 87 13.97 21.10 -3.69
N ARG A 88 14.72 21.06 -4.80
CA ARG A 88 15.40 19.84 -5.28
C ARG A 88 16.46 19.35 -4.28
N GLU A 89 17.32 20.22 -3.79
CA GLU A 89 18.33 19.87 -2.79
C GLU A 89 17.67 19.34 -1.51
N ARG A 90 16.62 20.01 -1.05
CA ARG A 90 15.86 19.65 0.16
C ARG A 90 15.18 18.30 0.05
N VAL A 91 14.54 18.02 -1.08
CA VAL A 91 13.82 16.76 -1.25
C VAL A 91 14.79 15.57 -1.38
N LEU A 92 15.91 15.76 -2.07
CA LEU A 92 16.95 14.72 -2.17
C LEU A 92 17.62 14.48 -0.82
N ALA A 93 17.96 15.53 -0.08
CA ALA A 93 18.50 15.40 1.27
C ALA A 93 17.54 14.68 2.21
N MET A 94 16.23 14.96 2.11
CA MET A 94 15.21 14.24 2.89
C MET A 94 15.14 12.76 2.50
N GLY A 95 15.17 12.44 1.22
CA GLY A 95 15.18 11.06 0.73
C GLY A 95 16.38 10.25 1.25
N ILE A 96 17.56 10.86 1.25
CA ILE A 96 18.78 10.25 1.82
C ILE A 96 18.63 10.08 3.34
N ALA A 97 18.14 11.10 4.05
CA ALA A 97 18.02 11.09 5.50
C ALA A 97 17.05 10.01 6.03
N ILE A 98 15.99 9.68 5.28
CA ILE A 98 15.07 8.59 5.62
C ILE A 98 15.57 7.20 5.19
N GLY A 99 16.73 7.13 4.55
CA GLY A 99 17.37 5.88 4.11
C GLY A 99 16.72 5.26 2.88
N SER A 100 16.32 6.08 1.90
CA SER A 100 15.83 5.55 0.61
C SER A 100 16.92 4.81 -0.13
N GLY A 101 16.59 3.64 -0.71
CA GLY A 101 17.54 2.85 -1.51
C GLY A 101 17.83 3.52 -2.85
N PHE A 102 16.80 3.93 -3.56
CA PHE A 102 16.87 4.69 -4.81
C PHE A 102 15.77 5.76 -4.82
N LEU A 103 16.09 6.93 -5.35
CA LEU A 103 15.16 8.05 -5.49
C LEU A 103 14.81 8.27 -6.96
N PHE A 104 13.53 8.23 -7.30
CA PHE A 104 13.04 8.53 -8.65
C PHE A 104 12.01 9.64 -8.65
N GLU A 105 12.07 10.48 -9.67
CA GLU A 105 11.21 11.66 -9.79
C GLU A 105 9.79 11.30 -10.22
N THR A 106 8.82 11.99 -9.64
CA THR A 106 7.41 11.91 -9.99
C THR A 106 6.71 13.25 -9.76
N THR A 107 5.38 13.28 -9.79
CA THR A 107 4.57 14.42 -9.37
C THR A 107 3.65 14.03 -8.23
N PHE A 108 3.18 14.99 -7.42
CA PHE A 108 2.18 14.74 -6.37
C PHE A 108 0.96 13.99 -6.92
N GLU A 109 0.47 14.39 -8.08
CA GLU A 109 -0.69 13.77 -8.73
C GLU A 109 -0.42 12.32 -9.15
N LYS A 110 0.70 12.05 -9.83
CA LYS A 110 1.05 10.68 -10.26
C LYS A 110 1.30 9.76 -9.08
N GLU A 111 1.97 10.27 -8.05
CA GLU A 111 2.21 9.51 -6.82
C GLU A 111 0.89 9.06 -6.19
N VAL A 112 -0.03 9.99 -5.94
CA VAL A 112 -1.33 9.68 -5.32
C VAL A 112 -2.17 8.74 -6.18
N HIS A 113 -2.25 9.00 -7.49
CA HIS A 113 -3.06 8.16 -8.36
C HIS A 113 -2.55 6.72 -8.43
N SER A 114 -1.23 6.52 -8.46
CA SER A 114 -0.64 5.18 -8.45
C SER A 114 -0.77 4.52 -7.09
N ASP A 115 -0.51 5.26 -6.01
CA ASP A 115 -0.54 4.74 -4.64
C ASP A 115 -1.94 4.28 -4.23
N LEU A 116 -2.95 5.16 -4.36
CA LEU A 116 -4.34 4.82 -4.04
C LEU A 116 -4.89 3.69 -4.93
N THR A 117 -4.48 3.62 -6.19
CA THR A 117 -4.87 2.53 -7.08
C THR A 117 -4.18 1.24 -6.67
N GLY A 118 -2.89 1.30 -6.29
CA GLY A 118 -2.12 0.15 -5.83
C GLY A 118 -2.69 -0.47 -4.54
N GLU A 119 -2.98 0.36 -3.54
CA GLU A 119 -3.54 -0.11 -2.26
C GLU A 119 -4.90 -0.80 -2.42
N ARG A 120 -5.79 -0.24 -3.22
CA ARG A 120 -7.11 -0.82 -3.50
C ARG A 120 -7.05 -1.98 -4.48
N GLY A 121 -5.99 -1.99 -5.28
CA GLY A 121 -5.67 -3.02 -6.26
C GLY A 121 -4.81 -4.14 -5.68
N VAL A 122 -3.74 -4.47 -6.40
CA VAL A 122 -2.91 -5.67 -6.16
C VAL A 122 -2.22 -5.67 -4.80
N LEU A 123 -1.95 -4.50 -4.19
CA LEU A 123 -1.22 -4.47 -2.93
C LEU A 123 -2.06 -4.96 -1.73
N LEU A 124 -3.37 -4.73 -1.73
CA LEU A 124 -4.27 -5.12 -0.65
C LEU A 124 -5.63 -5.60 -1.17
N GLY A 125 -6.49 -4.70 -1.67
CA GLY A 125 -7.91 -4.99 -1.89
C GLY A 125 -8.18 -6.06 -2.94
N ALA A 126 -7.55 -5.98 -4.11
CA ALA A 126 -7.78 -6.97 -5.17
C ALA A 126 -7.15 -8.33 -4.83
N ILE A 127 -5.95 -8.37 -4.24
CA ILE A 127 -5.30 -9.63 -3.88
C ILE A 127 -6.09 -10.37 -2.82
N GLU A 128 -6.62 -9.67 -1.81
CA GLU A 128 -7.49 -10.27 -0.79
C GLU A 128 -8.77 -10.82 -1.40
N GLY A 129 -9.46 -10.04 -2.24
CA GLY A 129 -10.69 -10.49 -2.90
C GLY A 129 -10.48 -11.69 -3.82
N ILE A 130 -9.33 -11.80 -4.51
CA ILE A 130 -8.98 -12.97 -5.32
C ILE A 130 -8.72 -14.19 -4.44
N MET A 131 -8.00 -14.01 -3.33
CA MET A 131 -7.75 -15.09 -2.37
C MET A 131 -9.06 -15.63 -1.77
N GLU A 132 -9.96 -14.76 -1.36
CA GLU A 132 -11.28 -15.15 -0.82
C GLU A 132 -12.11 -15.88 -1.86
N ALA A 133 -12.18 -15.39 -3.09
CA ALA A 133 -12.95 -16.02 -4.15
C ALA A 133 -12.44 -17.45 -4.48
N GLN A 134 -11.13 -17.64 -4.56
CA GLN A 134 -10.55 -18.97 -4.78
C GLN A 134 -10.77 -19.89 -3.57
N TYR A 135 -10.54 -19.38 -2.37
CA TYR A 135 -10.77 -20.12 -1.13
C TYR A 135 -12.20 -20.65 -1.04
N ASP A 136 -13.18 -19.78 -1.26
CA ASP A 136 -14.61 -20.12 -1.21
C ASP A 136 -14.97 -21.20 -2.23
N GLU A 137 -14.44 -21.13 -3.45
CA GLU A 137 -14.70 -22.14 -4.47
C GLU A 137 -14.11 -23.50 -4.06
N LEU A 138 -12.89 -23.55 -3.54
CA LEU A 138 -12.28 -24.77 -3.04
C LEU A 138 -13.11 -25.37 -1.88
N ARG A 139 -13.57 -24.52 -0.95
CA ARG A 139 -14.44 -24.94 0.16
C ARG A 139 -15.77 -25.53 -0.35
N LYS A 140 -16.40 -24.92 -1.34
CA LYS A 140 -17.61 -25.44 -1.99
C LYS A 140 -17.39 -26.80 -2.65
N ARG A 141 -16.18 -27.08 -3.13
CA ARG A 141 -15.81 -28.36 -3.75
C ARG A 141 -15.36 -29.43 -2.73
N GLY A 142 -15.43 -29.15 -1.44
CA GLY A 142 -15.19 -30.13 -0.38
C GLY A 142 -13.76 -30.15 0.17
N HIS A 143 -12.87 -29.26 -0.28
CA HIS A 143 -11.53 -29.13 0.32
C HIS A 143 -11.65 -28.67 1.77
N THR A 144 -10.79 -29.19 2.64
CA THR A 144 -10.74 -28.74 4.04
C THR A 144 -10.26 -27.29 4.14
N PRO A 145 -10.57 -26.58 5.25
CA PRO A 145 -10.10 -25.19 5.42
C PRO A 145 -8.57 -25.05 5.30
N SER A 146 -7.82 -26.01 5.81
CA SER A 146 -6.36 -26.00 5.75
C SER A 146 -5.82 -26.22 4.33
N GLU A 147 -6.43 -27.15 3.57
CA GLU A 147 -6.07 -27.35 2.15
C GLU A 147 -6.35 -26.10 1.32
N ALA A 148 -7.58 -25.57 1.41
CA ALA A 148 -7.95 -24.36 0.67
C ALA A 148 -7.05 -23.19 1.02
N PHE A 149 -6.67 -23.00 2.30
CA PHE A 149 -5.77 -21.94 2.72
C PHE A 149 -4.35 -22.13 2.16
N LYS A 150 -3.82 -23.35 2.18
CA LYS A 150 -2.47 -23.63 1.66
C LYS A 150 -2.35 -23.29 0.18
N GLU A 151 -3.31 -23.74 -0.63
CA GLU A 151 -3.33 -23.51 -2.09
C GLU A 151 -3.69 -22.07 -2.50
N THR A 152 -4.20 -21.27 -1.57
CA THR A 152 -4.65 -19.90 -1.87
C THR A 152 -3.69 -18.85 -1.31
N VAL A 153 -3.29 -19.00 -0.06
CA VAL A 153 -2.54 -17.96 0.67
C VAL A 153 -1.13 -18.40 1.04
N GLU A 154 -1.01 -19.61 1.64
CA GLU A 154 0.23 -20.03 2.28
C GLU A 154 1.38 -20.17 1.29
N GLU A 155 1.18 -20.97 0.26
CA GLU A 155 2.22 -21.21 -0.76
C GLU A 155 2.59 -19.92 -1.48
N PHE A 156 1.60 -19.11 -1.84
CA PHE A 156 1.85 -17.82 -2.48
C PHE A 156 2.71 -16.90 -1.61
N THR A 157 2.37 -16.72 -0.34
CA THR A 157 3.03 -15.73 0.53
C THR A 157 4.33 -16.23 1.15
N GLN A 158 4.44 -17.53 1.43
CA GLN A 158 5.63 -18.10 2.05
C GLN A 158 6.75 -18.39 1.04
N SER A 159 6.40 -18.75 -0.19
CA SER A 159 7.33 -19.20 -1.21
C SER A 159 7.29 -18.33 -2.46
N LEU A 160 6.20 -18.40 -3.24
CA LEU A 160 6.18 -17.92 -4.63
C LEU A 160 6.46 -16.43 -4.76
N ILE A 161 5.82 -15.57 -3.94
CA ILE A 161 5.99 -14.12 -4.06
C ILE A 161 7.41 -13.65 -3.75
N ARG A 162 8.17 -14.39 -2.93
CA ARG A 162 9.57 -14.08 -2.65
C ARG A 162 10.43 -14.34 -3.88
N MET A 163 10.24 -15.47 -4.55
CA MET A 163 10.95 -15.79 -5.78
C MET A 163 10.61 -14.81 -6.91
N VAL A 164 9.34 -14.43 -7.00
CA VAL A 164 8.92 -13.36 -7.95
C VAL A 164 9.62 -12.04 -7.65
N ALA A 165 9.74 -11.66 -6.38
CA ALA A 165 10.41 -10.42 -5.99
C ALA A 165 11.92 -10.44 -6.29
N GLU A 166 12.56 -11.60 -6.21
CA GLU A 166 14.00 -11.75 -6.42
C GLU A 166 14.38 -11.94 -7.90
N LYS A 167 13.56 -12.67 -8.66
CA LYS A 167 13.92 -13.18 -9.99
C LYS A 167 12.96 -12.76 -11.10
N GLY A 168 11.75 -12.33 -10.78
CA GLY A 168 10.70 -12.00 -11.74
C GLY A 168 9.70 -13.13 -11.98
N MET A 169 8.57 -12.76 -12.59
CA MET A 169 7.47 -13.71 -12.83
C MET A 169 7.81 -14.72 -13.94
N ASP A 170 8.52 -14.30 -14.97
CA ASP A 170 8.99 -15.16 -16.06
C ASP A 170 9.92 -16.26 -15.54
N TRP A 171 10.86 -15.92 -14.68
CA TRP A 171 11.73 -16.88 -14.01
C TRP A 171 10.91 -17.86 -13.17
N MET A 172 9.93 -17.35 -12.41
CA MET A 172 9.05 -18.19 -11.59
C MET A 172 8.33 -19.23 -12.46
N TYR A 173 7.73 -18.80 -13.57
CA TYR A 173 7.08 -19.71 -14.51
C TYR A 173 8.06 -20.74 -15.09
N ALA A 174 9.26 -20.31 -15.53
CA ALA A 174 10.27 -21.20 -16.10
C ALA A 174 10.74 -22.31 -15.16
N ASN A 175 10.66 -22.07 -13.84
CA ASN A 175 11.06 -23.02 -12.81
C ASN A 175 9.93 -23.86 -12.20
N CYS A 176 8.70 -23.73 -12.72
CA CYS A 176 7.60 -24.61 -12.38
C CYS A 176 7.60 -25.86 -13.28
N TYR A 177 6.91 -26.91 -12.87
CA TYR A 177 6.66 -28.07 -13.74
C TYR A 177 5.67 -27.72 -14.87
N THR A 178 5.73 -28.45 -15.98
CA THR A 178 5.07 -28.08 -17.24
C THR A 178 3.55 -27.92 -17.14
N THR A 179 2.87 -28.69 -16.31
CA THR A 179 1.42 -28.58 -16.09
C THR A 179 1.05 -27.24 -15.43
N ALA A 180 1.82 -26.82 -14.42
CA ALA A 180 1.63 -25.52 -13.79
C ALA A 180 1.92 -24.37 -14.76
N GLN A 181 3.05 -24.45 -15.52
CA GLN A 181 3.40 -23.46 -16.53
C GLN A 181 2.25 -23.27 -17.54
N ARG A 182 1.77 -24.36 -18.14
CA ARG A 182 0.73 -24.27 -19.18
C ARG A 182 -0.59 -23.80 -18.60
N GLY A 183 -1.01 -24.37 -17.49
CA GLY A 183 -2.26 -23.97 -16.83
C GLY A 183 -2.28 -22.51 -16.45
N ALA A 184 -1.22 -22.02 -15.80
CA ALA A 184 -1.14 -20.61 -15.38
C ALA A 184 -1.12 -19.64 -16.58
N LEU A 185 -0.38 -19.95 -17.65
CA LEU A 185 -0.35 -19.14 -18.85
C LEU A 185 -1.73 -19.08 -19.53
N ASP A 186 -2.47 -20.18 -19.58
CA ASP A 186 -3.80 -20.23 -20.21
C ASP A 186 -4.86 -19.46 -19.41
N TRP A 187 -4.76 -19.46 -18.09
CA TRP A 187 -5.72 -18.78 -17.22
C TRP A 187 -5.40 -17.30 -16.97
N LYS A 188 -4.14 -16.91 -17.05
CA LYS A 188 -3.70 -15.53 -16.84
C LYS A 188 -4.54 -14.51 -17.61
N ASP A 189 -4.79 -14.75 -18.91
CA ASP A 189 -5.51 -13.81 -19.75
C ASP A 189 -7.02 -13.75 -19.42
N LYS A 190 -7.60 -14.84 -18.90
CA LYS A 190 -8.98 -14.84 -18.43
C LYS A 190 -9.12 -13.95 -17.19
N PHE A 191 -8.24 -14.10 -16.20
CA PHE A 191 -8.22 -13.23 -15.01
C PHE A 191 -7.97 -11.77 -15.42
N ARG A 192 -6.97 -11.50 -16.26
CA ARG A 192 -6.70 -10.15 -16.74
C ARG A 192 -7.92 -9.50 -17.38
N LYS A 193 -8.63 -10.21 -18.24
CA LYS A 193 -9.87 -9.72 -18.87
C LYS A 193 -10.96 -9.43 -17.86
N ALA A 194 -11.14 -10.30 -16.86
CA ALA A 194 -12.15 -10.14 -15.84
C ALA A 194 -11.91 -8.91 -14.93
N VAL A 195 -10.65 -8.65 -14.54
CA VAL A 195 -10.34 -7.56 -13.60
C VAL A 195 -10.05 -6.21 -14.28
N ALA A 196 -9.71 -6.18 -15.57
CA ALA A 196 -9.36 -4.94 -16.26
C ALA A 196 -10.44 -3.84 -16.20
N PRO A 197 -11.74 -4.14 -16.37
CA PRO A 197 -12.80 -3.15 -16.20
C PRO A 197 -12.87 -2.56 -14.79
N VAL A 198 -12.64 -3.39 -13.76
CA VAL A 198 -12.65 -2.98 -12.36
C VAL A 198 -11.49 -2.02 -12.08
N PHE A 199 -10.29 -2.32 -12.57
CA PHE A 199 -9.14 -1.41 -12.45
C PHE A 199 -9.36 -0.09 -13.18
N LYS A 200 -10.01 -0.10 -14.33
CA LYS A 200 -10.36 1.12 -15.07
C LYS A 200 -11.32 2.00 -14.25
N ASP A 201 -12.36 1.42 -13.70
CA ASP A 201 -13.33 2.14 -12.85
C ASP A 201 -12.67 2.69 -11.59
N LEU A 202 -11.88 1.87 -10.89
CA LEU A 202 -11.10 2.28 -9.72
C LEU A 202 -10.21 3.50 -10.02
N TYR A 203 -9.41 3.43 -11.10
CA TYR A 203 -8.53 4.53 -11.47
C TYR A 203 -9.29 5.82 -11.78
N GLN A 204 -10.44 5.74 -12.43
CA GLN A 204 -11.28 6.91 -12.70
C GLN A 204 -11.86 7.51 -11.41
N LYS A 205 -12.26 6.69 -10.46
CA LYS A 205 -12.73 7.16 -9.14
C LYS A 205 -11.63 7.82 -8.32
N VAL A 206 -10.42 7.27 -8.37
CA VAL A 206 -9.23 7.88 -7.77
C VAL A 206 -8.94 9.22 -8.44
N LYS A 207 -8.80 9.25 -9.77
CA LYS A 207 -8.47 10.46 -10.54
C LYS A 207 -9.50 11.57 -10.35
N SER A 208 -10.77 11.25 -10.28
CA SER A 208 -11.86 12.23 -10.10
C SER A 208 -11.97 12.81 -8.68
N GLY A 209 -11.27 12.23 -7.69
CA GLY A 209 -11.36 12.62 -6.29
C GLY A 209 -12.55 11.98 -5.53
N LYS A 210 -13.39 11.17 -6.18
CA LYS A 210 -14.50 10.45 -5.51
C LYS A 210 -14.01 9.55 -4.38
N GLU A 211 -12.88 8.87 -4.58
CA GLU A 211 -12.27 8.06 -3.52
C GLU A 211 -11.74 8.92 -2.37
N ALA A 212 -11.19 10.09 -2.65
CA ALA A 212 -10.75 11.02 -1.62
C ALA A 212 -11.93 11.53 -0.77
N GLU A 213 -13.02 11.93 -1.40
CA GLU A 213 -14.24 12.36 -0.70
C GLU A 213 -14.80 11.26 0.21
N ARG A 214 -14.86 10.01 -0.31
CA ARG A 214 -15.35 8.85 0.45
C ARG A 214 -14.51 8.60 1.70
N VAL A 215 -13.19 8.61 1.56
CA VAL A 215 -12.26 8.37 2.68
C VAL A 215 -12.35 9.50 3.71
N LEU A 216 -12.32 10.75 3.29
CA LEU A 216 -12.41 11.89 4.20
C LEU A 216 -13.75 11.89 4.97
N LYS A 217 -14.86 11.60 4.28
CA LYS A 217 -16.19 11.47 4.92
C LYS A 217 -16.21 10.35 5.96
N ALA A 218 -15.66 9.18 5.63
CA ALA A 218 -15.59 8.06 6.55
C ALA A 218 -14.75 8.41 7.79
N ASN A 219 -13.58 8.98 7.59
CA ASN A 219 -12.63 9.31 8.66
C ASN A 219 -13.08 10.47 9.55
N ALA A 220 -13.96 11.36 9.05
CA ALA A 220 -14.54 12.44 9.84
C ALA A 220 -15.62 11.97 10.84
N ALA A 221 -16.11 10.74 10.73
CA ALA A 221 -17.10 10.20 11.64
C ALA A 221 -16.49 9.99 13.04
N LYS A 222 -17.18 10.49 14.09
CA LYS A 222 -16.70 10.38 15.49
C LYS A 222 -16.40 8.94 15.93
N ASP A 223 -17.13 7.97 15.39
CA ASP A 223 -17.02 6.55 15.69
C ASP A 223 -16.21 5.75 14.65
N TYR A 224 -15.47 6.45 13.77
CA TYR A 224 -14.69 5.83 12.69
C TYR A 224 -13.79 4.68 13.18
N ARG A 225 -13.01 4.92 14.24
CA ARG A 225 -12.10 3.88 14.78
C ARG A 225 -12.84 2.64 15.25
N LYS A 226 -14.01 2.82 15.90
CA LYS A 226 -14.85 1.71 16.36
C LYS A 226 -15.43 0.92 15.19
N LYS A 227 -15.91 1.62 14.15
CA LYS A 227 -16.40 0.99 12.92
C LYS A 227 -15.30 0.21 12.20
N LEU A 228 -14.14 0.82 12.00
CA LEU A 228 -12.98 0.17 11.41
C LEU A 228 -12.57 -1.09 12.18
N GLN A 229 -12.49 -1.00 13.52
CA GLN A 229 -12.13 -2.17 14.33
C GLN A 229 -13.13 -3.31 14.15
N LYS A 230 -14.44 -3.00 14.12
CA LYS A 230 -15.48 -4.00 13.85
C LYS A 230 -15.31 -4.68 12.48
N GLU A 231 -15.00 -3.91 11.43
CA GLU A 231 -14.74 -4.45 10.10
C GLU A 231 -13.49 -5.35 10.07
N LEU A 232 -12.41 -4.92 10.74
CA LEU A 232 -11.19 -5.73 10.88
C LEU A 232 -11.41 -7.02 11.69
N ASP A 233 -12.24 -6.97 12.74
CA ASP A 233 -12.62 -8.14 13.51
C ASP A 233 -13.48 -9.11 12.68
N GLN A 234 -14.40 -8.59 11.88
CA GLN A 234 -15.20 -9.40 10.95
C GLN A 234 -14.30 -10.09 9.93
N MET A 235 -13.39 -9.33 9.29
CA MET A 235 -12.41 -9.88 8.36
C MET A 235 -11.54 -10.95 9.01
N GLY A 236 -10.97 -10.68 10.19
CA GLY A 236 -10.13 -11.65 10.92
C GLY A 236 -10.88 -12.90 11.38
N ASN A 237 -12.22 -12.87 11.42
CA ASN A 237 -13.09 -13.99 11.75
C ASN A 237 -13.59 -14.77 10.52
N LEU A 238 -13.27 -14.38 9.30
CA LEU A 238 -13.53 -15.19 8.13
C LEU A 238 -12.81 -16.54 8.24
N GLU A 239 -13.40 -17.58 7.69
CA GLU A 239 -12.85 -18.95 7.80
C GLU A 239 -11.43 -19.04 7.26
N ILE A 240 -11.16 -18.42 6.11
CA ILE A 240 -9.84 -18.34 5.51
C ILE A 240 -8.78 -17.83 6.49
N TRP A 241 -9.05 -16.74 7.21
CA TRP A 241 -8.07 -16.14 8.13
C TRP A 241 -7.95 -16.91 9.44
N ARG A 242 -9.01 -17.58 9.90
CA ARG A 242 -8.96 -18.52 11.04
C ARG A 242 -8.13 -19.74 10.69
N ALA A 243 -8.37 -20.35 9.52
CA ALA A 243 -7.55 -21.46 9.01
C ALA A 243 -6.07 -21.06 8.94
N GLY A 244 -5.82 -19.85 8.45
CA GLY A 244 -4.47 -19.29 8.39
C GLY A 244 -3.78 -19.15 9.74
N LYS A 245 -4.50 -18.83 10.82
CA LYS A 245 -3.91 -18.81 12.17
C LYS A 245 -3.40 -20.19 12.57
N VAL A 246 -4.19 -21.23 12.31
CA VAL A 246 -3.82 -22.63 12.61
C VAL A 246 -2.63 -23.05 11.77
N VAL A 247 -2.69 -22.87 10.45
CA VAL A 247 -1.59 -23.26 9.55
C VAL A 247 -0.27 -22.58 9.93
N ARG A 248 -0.30 -21.27 10.20
CA ARG A 248 0.90 -20.55 10.64
C ARG A 248 1.46 -20.99 11.99
N SER A 249 0.61 -21.42 12.92
CA SER A 249 1.08 -21.93 14.23
C SER A 249 1.82 -23.26 14.11
N LEU A 250 1.55 -24.02 13.05
CA LEU A 250 2.21 -25.31 12.80
C LEU A 250 3.56 -25.16 12.07
N ARG A 251 3.94 -23.97 11.67
CA ARG A 251 5.26 -23.74 11.06
C ARG A 251 6.37 -24.00 12.07
N PRO A 252 7.48 -24.66 11.69
CA PRO A 252 8.56 -25.02 12.62
C PRO A 252 9.09 -23.84 13.43
N GLU A 253 9.23 -22.68 12.80
CA GLU A 253 9.72 -21.46 13.45
C GLU A 253 8.75 -20.89 14.51
N ASN A 254 7.46 -21.20 14.41
CA ASN A 254 6.45 -20.76 15.37
C ASN A 254 6.20 -21.85 16.44
N TRP A 255 6.23 -23.11 16.04
CA TRP A 255 6.06 -24.24 16.96
C TRP A 255 7.18 -24.30 18.01
N ARG A 256 8.44 -24.07 17.62
CA ARG A 256 9.57 -24.02 18.55
C ARG A 256 9.48 -22.90 19.58
N LYS A 257 8.82 -21.77 19.25
CA LYS A 257 8.61 -20.65 20.17
C LYS A 257 7.51 -20.89 21.22
N SER A 258 6.63 -21.85 20.97
CA SER A 258 5.53 -22.21 21.87
C SER A 258 5.86 -23.36 22.83
N GLN A 259 7.04 -23.95 22.72
CA GLN A 259 7.51 -24.97 23.67
C GLN A 259 8.27 -24.28 24.82
N PRO A 260 7.91 -24.51 26.09
CA PRO A 260 8.75 -24.09 27.20
C PRO A 260 10.11 -24.82 27.10
N LEU A 261 11.19 -24.07 27.30
CA LEU A 261 12.55 -24.61 27.45
C LEU A 261 12.62 -25.55 28.65
#